data_a8f4a286f6d599182595954f365c3010
#
_entry.id   a8f4a286f6d599182595954f365c3010
#
_cell.length_a   1.000
_cell.length_b   1.000
_cell.length_c   1.000
_cell.angle_alpha   90.00
_cell.angle_beta   90.00
_cell.angle_gamma   90.00
#
_symmetry.space_group_name_H-M   'P 1'
#
loop_
_entity.id
_entity.type
_entity.pdbx_description
1 polymer ?
#
loop_
_entity_poly.entity_id
_entity_poly.type
_entity_poly.pdbx_seq_one_letter_code
_entity_poly.pdbx_strand_id
1 'polypeptide(L)'
;PKGTDEERNHIHALFERKLLISTWDCDDEDCISQQDVRSWIRGEFPHGAEILPFFACEPSRAIPTGGSSGKPKLVVQKVRPAYCEMDLSAWTAMTGQTPWSKQLIPGSLFHNLYSNATYIGLFFGQTVYLMERFDEGQALELIEKHGIQFIGLAPTMMDRMMRHPSFQTRNLESLEAVFHSGGPCPDKVKLAWIERVGARKVYEMYGETEMIASTFIRGEEWLEHRGSVGRP
;
A
#
# COMPACT_ATOMS: atom_id res chain seq x y z
N PRO A 1 -8.55 5.63 -10.52
CA PRO A 1 -7.36 6.04 -11.24
C PRO A 1 -7.75 7.09 -12.28
N LYS A 2 -6.96 8.18 -12.37
CA LYS A 2 -7.14 9.18 -13.43
C LYS A 2 -6.46 8.70 -14.72
N GLY A 3 -6.78 7.50 -15.17
CA GLY A 3 -6.37 7.02 -16.48
C GLY A 3 -7.28 7.60 -17.55
N THR A 4 -6.78 7.70 -18.79
CA THR A 4 -7.61 8.03 -19.95
C THR A 4 -8.67 6.95 -20.17
N ASP A 5 -9.75 7.26 -20.86
CA ASP A 5 -10.78 6.26 -21.22
C ASP A 5 -10.18 5.08 -21.99
N GLU A 6 -9.18 5.35 -22.82
CA GLU A 6 -8.46 4.34 -23.59
C GLU A 6 -7.69 3.37 -22.67
N GLU A 7 -7.01 3.88 -21.65
CA GLU A 7 -6.30 3.04 -20.66
C GLU A 7 -7.29 2.19 -19.84
N ARG A 8 -8.42 2.77 -19.43
CA ARG A 8 -9.48 2.04 -18.72
C ARG A 8 -10.06 0.93 -19.58
N ASN A 9 -10.41 1.24 -20.82
CA ASN A 9 -10.97 0.27 -21.76
C ASN A 9 -9.96 -0.83 -22.09
N HIS A 10 -8.67 -0.49 -22.21
CA HIS A 10 -7.62 -1.48 -22.40
C HIS A 10 -7.53 -2.45 -21.20
N ILE A 11 -7.52 -1.94 -19.98
CA ILE A 11 -7.49 -2.77 -18.76
C ILE A 11 -8.73 -3.64 -18.69
N HIS A 12 -9.92 -3.09 -18.96
CA HIS A 12 -11.18 -3.84 -18.97
C HIS A 12 -11.17 -4.99 -19.99
N ALA A 13 -10.58 -4.78 -21.15
CA ALA A 13 -10.49 -5.81 -22.19
C ALA A 13 -9.56 -6.99 -21.83
N LEU A 14 -8.71 -6.85 -20.80
CA LEU A 14 -7.83 -7.92 -20.34
C LEU A 14 -8.55 -8.96 -19.45
N PHE A 15 -9.78 -8.71 -19.04
CA PHE A 15 -10.54 -9.62 -18.20
C PHE A 15 -11.75 -10.20 -18.95
N GLU A 16 -11.90 -11.51 -18.93
CA GLU A 16 -13.08 -12.19 -19.50
C GLU A 16 -14.35 -11.99 -18.65
N ARG A 17 -14.16 -11.93 -17.32
CA ARG A 17 -15.21 -11.62 -16.35
C ARG A 17 -14.69 -10.62 -15.35
N LYS A 18 -15.49 -9.62 -15.03
CA LYS A 18 -15.10 -8.55 -14.11
C LYS A 18 -16.31 -8.11 -13.30
N LEU A 19 -16.03 -7.72 -12.07
CA LEU A 19 -16.89 -6.91 -11.25
C LEU A 19 -16.25 -5.53 -11.14
N LEU A 20 -16.89 -4.50 -11.61
CA LEU A 20 -16.39 -3.14 -11.58
C LEU A 20 -16.98 -2.39 -10.38
N ILE A 21 -16.11 -1.87 -9.51
CA ILE A 21 -16.52 -0.93 -8.46
C ILE A 21 -16.17 0.46 -8.96
N SER A 22 -17.18 1.27 -9.26
CA SER A 22 -17.00 2.59 -9.84
C SER A 22 -17.44 3.68 -8.87
N THR A 23 -16.72 4.82 -8.92
CA THR A 23 -17.09 6.05 -8.18
C THR A 23 -18.01 6.95 -9.00
N TRP A 24 -18.32 6.56 -10.23
CA TRP A 24 -19.28 7.24 -11.09
C TRP A 24 -20.30 6.25 -11.62
N ASP A 25 -21.43 6.80 -12.08
CA ASP A 25 -22.49 6.00 -12.64
C ASP A 25 -21.98 5.22 -13.87
N CYS A 26 -22.22 3.94 -13.91
CA CYS A 26 -21.91 3.08 -15.05
C CYS A 26 -23.12 2.18 -15.33
N ASP A 27 -23.44 2.05 -16.60
CA ASP A 27 -24.58 1.23 -17.09
C ASP A 27 -24.19 -0.24 -17.30
N ASP A 28 -23.06 -0.69 -16.74
CA ASP A 28 -22.57 -2.06 -16.87
C ASP A 28 -23.24 -2.93 -15.78
N GLU A 29 -23.85 -4.05 -16.17
CA GLU A 29 -24.51 -4.99 -15.25
C GLU A 29 -23.57 -5.54 -14.17
N ASP A 30 -22.26 -5.58 -14.45
CA ASP A 30 -21.22 -6.01 -13.53
C ASP A 30 -20.64 -4.84 -12.69
N CYS A 31 -21.31 -3.69 -12.65
CA CYS A 31 -20.84 -2.52 -11.93
C CYS A 31 -21.51 -2.37 -10.56
N ILE A 32 -20.69 -2.24 -9.53
CA ILE A 32 -21.11 -1.82 -8.18
C ILE A 32 -20.92 -0.32 -8.08
N SER A 33 -21.99 0.44 -7.90
CA SER A 33 -21.92 1.89 -7.77
C SER A 33 -21.34 2.31 -6.41
N GLN A 34 -20.88 3.56 -6.33
CA GLN A 34 -20.47 4.13 -5.04
C GLN A 34 -21.63 4.16 -4.02
N GLN A 35 -22.87 4.27 -4.51
CA GLN A 35 -24.05 4.26 -3.64
C GLN A 35 -24.27 2.88 -3.02
N ASP A 36 -24.08 1.80 -3.79
CA ASP A 36 -24.17 0.42 -3.28
C ASP A 36 -23.10 0.16 -2.23
N VAL A 37 -21.85 0.57 -2.48
CA VAL A 37 -20.77 0.44 -1.50
C VAL A 37 -21.10 1.21 -0.21
N ARG A 38 -21.64 2.42 -0.31
CA ARG A 38 -22.04 3.21 0.86
C ARG A 38 -23.19 2.57 1.62
N SER A 39 -24.16 1.97 0.94
CA SER A 39 -25.26 1.26 1.60
C SER A 39 -24.75 0.02 2.34
N TRP A 40 -23.82 -0.73 1.74
CA TRP A 40 -23.19 -1.88 2.40
C TRP A 40 -22.38 -1.50 3.64
N ILE A 41 -21.64 -0.38 3.58
CA ILE A 41 -20.94 0.14 4.77
C ILE A 41 -21.91 0.45 5.93
N ARG A 42 -23.14 0.85 5.61
CA ARG A 42 -24.21 1.05 6.63
C ARG A 42 -24.91 -0.24 7.06
N GLY A 43 -24.51 -1.40 6.54
CA GLY A 43 -25.12 -2.68 6.83
C GLY A 43 -26.40 -2.97 6.01
N GLU A 44 -26.69 -2.17 5.00
CA GLU A 44 -27.83 -2.31 4.10
C GLU A 44 -27.48 -3.28 2.95
N PHE A 45 -27.25 -4.55 3.24
CA PHE A 45 -26.96 -5.56 2.20
C PHE A 45 -28.24 -5.98 1.50
N PRO A 46 -28.25 -6.11 0.15
CA PRO A 46 -29.43 -6.50 -0.59
C PRO A 46 -29.89 -7.95 -0.31
N HIS A 47 -29.02 -8.77 0.21
CA HIS A 47 -29.30 -10.14 0.63
C HIS A 47 -28.62 -10.38 1.98
N GLY A 48 -29.26 -11.18 2.83
CA GLY A 48 -28.68 -11.51 4.14
C GLY A 48 -27.23 -11.98 3.99
N ALA A 49 -26.38 -11.52 4.89
CA ALA A 49 -24.95 -11.86 4.88
C ALA A 49 -24.81 -13.38 5.10
N GLU A 50 -24.79 -14.16 4.03
CA GLU A 50 -24.34 -15.54 4.08
C GLU A 50 -22.83 -15.55 4.25
N ILE A 51 -22.34 -16.36 5.21
CA ILE A 51 -20.92 -16.65 5.32
C ILE A 51 -20.57 -17.44 4.05
N LEU A 52 -19.89 -16.77 3.12
CA LEU A 52 -19.42 -17.42 1.91
C LEU A 52 -18.41 -18.51 2.29
N PRO A 53 -18.47 -19.68 1.64
CA PRO A 53 -17.47 -20.71 1.83
C PRO A 53 -16.09 -20.16 1.47
N PHE A 54 -15.05 -20.65 2.14
CA PHE A 54 -13.68 -20.25 1.86
C PHE A 54 -13.30 -20.61 0.41
N PHE A 55 -13.02 -19.62 -0.40
CA PHE A 55 -12.49 -19.79 -1.74
C PHE A 55 -11.08 -19.22 -1.83
N ALA A 56 -10.15 -20.03 -2.30
CA ALA A 56 -8.86 -19.55 -2.75
C ALA A 56 -8.92 -19.30 -4.26
N CYS A 57 -8.92 -18.03 -4.67
CA CYS A 57 -8.85 -17.68 -6.08
C CYS A 57 -7.45 -17.91 -6.64
N GLU A 58 -7.33 -18.55 -7.78
CA GLU A 58 -6.11 -18.61 -8.56
C GLU A 58 -6.39 -18.06 -9.98
N PRO A 59 -5.73 -16.97 -10.37
CA PRO A 59 -4.75 -16.14 -9.65
C PRO A 59 -5.37 -15.28 -8.53
N SER A 60 -4.60 -14.97 -7.50
CA SER A 60 -5.10 -14.21 -6.35
C SER A 60 -5.42 -12.76 -6.70
N ARG A 61 -4.66 -12.18 -7.59
CA ARG A 61 -4.86 -10.80 -8.07
C ARG A 61 -4.09 -10.53 -9.36
N ALA A 62 -4.53 -9.48 -10.04
CA ALA A 62 -3.87 -8.93 -11.20
C ALA A 62 -3.68 -7.41 -10.99
N ILE A 63 -2.46 -6.91 -11.16
CA ILE A 63 -2.08 -5.53 -10.88
C ILE A 63 -1.58 -4.87 -12.17
N PRO A 64 -2.15 -3.73 -12.59
CA PRO A 64 -1.62 -2.99 -13.73
C PRO A 64 -0.29 -2.31 -13.35
N THR A 65 0.70 -2.40 -14.23
CA THR A 65 1.96 -1.67 -14.11
C THR A 65 2.06 -0.60 -15.18
N GLY A 66 2.67 0.54 -14.85
CA GLY A 66 3.03 1.55 -15.84
C GLY A 66 4.18 1.02 -16.71
N GLY A 67 3.87 0.33 -17.80
CA GLY A 67 4.89 -0.23 -18.68
C GLY A 67 5.86 0.83 -19.22
N SER A 68 7.17 0.53 -19.23
CA SER A 68 8.20 1.37 -19.85
C SER A 68 7.94 1.63 -21.35
N SER A 69 7.07 0.84 -21.97
CA SER A 69 6.61 0.96 -23.36
C SER A 69 5.38 1.85 -23.55
N GLY A 70 4.91 2.54 -22.50
CA GLY A 70 3.77 3.47 -22.54
C GLY A 70 2.38 2.83 -22.45
N LYS A 71 2.27 1.49 -22.53
CA LYS A 71 0.99 0.79 -22.32
C LYS A 71 1.04 0.01 -21.02
N PRO A 72 0.02 0.15 -20.13
CA PRO A 72 -0.07 -0.66 -18.93
C PRO A 72 -0.04 -2.15 -19.23
N LYS A 73 0.73 -2.90 -18.46
CA LYS A 73 0.74 -4.36 -18.48
C LYS A 73 0.05 -4.89 -17.25
N LEU A 74 -0.63 -6.01 -17.38
CA LEU A 74 -1.25 -6.69 -16.26
C LEU A 74 -0.30 -7.75 -15.70
N VAL A 75 0.12 -7.59 -14.46
CA VAL A 75 0.89 -8.58 -13.72
C VAL A 75 -0.08 -9.47 -12.96
N VAL A 76 -0.15 -10.73 -13.36
CA VAL A 76 -1.00 -11.74 -12.74
C VAL A 76 -0.18 -12.49 -11.69
N GLN A 77 -0.51 -12.31 -10.43
CA GLN A 77 0.19 -12.97 -9.32
C GLN A 77 -0.41 -14.35 -9.06
N LYS A 78 0.36 -15.39 -9.37
CA LYS A 78 -0.01 -16.80 -9.14
C LYS A 78 0.33 -17.25 -7.70
N VAL A 79 0.21 -16.36 -6.72
CA VAL A 79 0.42 -16.69 -5.31
C VAL A 79 -0.92 -17.05 -4.70
N ARG A 80 -0.95 -18.03 -3.81
CA ARG A 80 -2.18 -18.34 -3.08
C ARG A 80 -2.60 -17.12 -2.26
N PRO A 81 -3.89 -16.73 -2.28
CA PRO A 81 -4.39 -15.62 -1.46
C PRO A 81 -4.60 -16.05 0.00
N ALA A 82 -3.60 -16.69 0.58
CA ALA A 82 -3.61 -17.18 1.94
C ALA A 82 -2.26 -16.87 2.59
N TYR A 83 -2.31 -16.36 3.80
CA TYR A 83 -1.13 -16.09 4.62
C TYR A 83 -1.14 -17.06 5.80
N CYS A 84 0.00 -17.66 6.09
CA CYS A 84 0.21 -18.40 7.34
C CYS A 84 0.99 -17.53 8.34
N GLU A 85 1.03 -17.96 9.58
CA GLU A 85 1.73 -17.23 10.65
C GLU A 85 3.21 -16.97 10.33
N MET A 86 3.86 -17.92 9.66
CA MET A 86 5.25 -17.79 9.25
C MET A 86 5.44 -16.70 8.18
N ASP A 87 4.52 -16.59 7.21
CA ASP A 87 4.56 -15.55 6.19
C ASP A 87 4.39 -14.16 6.81
N LEU A 88 3.48 -14.04 7.77
CA LEU A 88 3.22 -12.80 8.49
C LEU A 88 4.41 -12.40 9.37
N SER A 89 5.07 -13.36 10.02
CA SER A 89 6.27 -13.12 10.82
C SER A 89 7.44 -12.66 9.97
N ALA A 90 7.66 -13.28 8.81
CA ALA A 90 8.66 -12.85 7.84
C ALA A 90 8.37 -11.43 7.33
N TRP A 91 7.11 -11.13 6.99
CA TRP A 91 6.71 -9.80 6.57
C TRP A 91 6.98 -8.74 7.64
N THR A 92 6.65 -9.01 8.90
CA THR A 92 6.96 -8.12 10.03
C THR A 92 8.46 -7.84 10.13
N ALA A 93 9.29 -8.87 10.03
CA ALA A 93 10.74 -8.70 10.09
C ALA A 93 11.29 -7.82 8.96
N MET A 94 10.72 -7.93 7.76
CA MET A 94 11.14 -7.20 6.56
C MET A 94 10.63 -5.77 6.50
N THR A 95 9.45 -5.49 7.03
CA THR A 95 8.75 -4.21 6.83
C THR A 95 8.48 -3.44 8.11
N GLY A 96 8.56 -4.08 9.26
CA GLY A 96 8.16 -3.51 10.55
C GLY A 96 6.65 -3.40 10.77
N GLN A 97 5.83 -3.93 9.84
CA GLN A 97 4.38 -3.98 10.03
C GLN A 97 4.01 -5.04 11.06
N THR A 98 3.38 -4.65 12.16
CA THR A 98 3.10 -5.52 13.31
C THR A 98 1.59 -5.76 13.49
N PRO A 99 1.19 -6.91 14.07
CA PRO A 99 -0.22 -7.16 14.40
C PRO A 99 -0.82 -6.09 15.33
N TRP A 100 -2.12 -5.86 15.18
CA TRP A 100 -2.94 -4.97 16.04
C TRP A 100 -2.51 -3.51 16.08
N SER A 101 -1.56 -3.11 15.22
CA SER A 101 -1.12 -1.73 15.11
C SER A 101 -2.07 -0.88 14.26
N LYS A 102 -1.82 0.42 14.22
CA LYS A 102 -2.55 1.38 13.37
C LYS A 102 -1.69 1.73 12.18
N GLN A 103 -2.22 1.56 10.97
CA GLN A 103 -1.51 1.92 9.75
C GLN A 103 -2.19 3.04 8.99
N LEU A 104 -1.39 3.87 8.33
CA LEU A 104 -1.83 4.87 7.37
C LEU A 104 -1.46 4.43 5.95
N ILE A 105 -2.45 4.40 5.07
CA ILE A 105 -2.31 4.12 3.64
C ILE A 105 -2.51 5.44 2.87
N PRO A 106 -1.44 6.12 2.49
CA PRO A 106 -1.53 7.44 1.85
C PRO A 106 -1.67 7.39 0.33
N GLY A 107 -1.53 6.22 -0.27
CA GLY A 107 -1.56 6.03 -1.71
C GLY A 107 -2.68 5.14 -2.20
N SER A 108 -2.85 5.11 -3.51
CA SER A 108 -3.94 4.38 -4.16
C SER A 108 -3.76 2.87 -4.08
N LEU A 109 -4.83 2.16 -3.71
CA LEU A 109 -4.84 0.70 -3.54
C LEU A 109 -4.57 -0.10 -4.84
N PHE A 110 -4.57 0.52 -6.01
CA PHE A 110 -4.15 -0.15 -7.24
C PHE A 110 -2.62 -0.33 -7.36
N HIS A 111 -1.82 0.38 -6.54
CA HIS A 111 -0.40 0.13 -6.43
C HIS A 111 -0.09 -1.02 -5.47
N ASN A 112 0.84 -1.89 -5.87
CA ASN A 112 1.20 -3.09 -5.11
C ASN A 112 1.59 -2.80 -3.66
N LEU A 113 2.36 -1.74 -3.41
CA LEU A 113 2.78 -1.33 -2.07
C LEU A 113 1.57 -1.15 -1.14
N TYR A 114 0.58 -0.36 -1.54
CA TYR A 114 -0.55 0.01 -0.69
C TYR A 114 -1.59 -1.10 -0.58
N SER A 115 -1.85 -1.83 -1.68
CA SER A 115 -2.74 -2.98 -1.62
C SER A 115 -2.18 -4.07 -0.72
N ASN A 116 -0.89 -4.41 -0.83
CA ASN A 116 -0.25 -5.40 0.05
C ASN A 116 -0.31 -4.99 1.52
N ALA A 117 0.13 -3.76 1.84
CA ALA A 117 0.11 -3.27 3.22
C ALA A 117 -1.32 -3.32 3.80
N THR A 118 -2.34 -2.97 3.00
CA THR A 118 -3.74 -3.02 3.42
C THR A 118 -4.20 -4.46 3.69
N TYR A 119 -3.99 -5.38 2.75
CA TYR A 119 -4.41 -6.78 2.91
C TYR A 119 -3.72 -7.44 4.11
N ILE A 120 -2.41 -7.29 4.21
CA ILE A 120 -1.65 -7.84 5.34
C ILE A 120 -2.10 -7.20 6.65
N GLY A 121 -2.35 -5.89 6.66
CA GLY A 121 -2.89 -5.20 7.83
C GLY A 121 -4.24 -5.74 8.29
N LEU A 122 -5.14 -6.07 7.35
CA LEU A 122 -6.41 -6.70 7.69
C LEU A 122 -6.20 -8.09 8.31
N PHE A 123 -5.28 -8.91 7.77
CA PHE A 123 -4.91 -10.20 8.38
C PHE A 123 -4.27 -10.05 9.75
N PHE A 124 -3.54 -8.98 9.98
CA PHE A 124 -2.96 -8.63 11.27
C PHE A 124 -3.96 -8.02 12.28
N GLY A 125 -5.21 -7.83 11.89
CA GLY A 125 -6.20 -7.16 12.74
C GLY A 125 -5.90 -5.68 12.99
N GLN A 126 -5.18 -5.03 12.10
CA GLN A 126 -4.82 -3.62 12.22
C GLN A 126 -6.00 -2.69 11.98
N THR A 127 -5.94 -1.51 12.60
CA THR A 127 -6.80 -0.39 12.20
C THR A 127 -6.17 0.31 10.99
N VAL A 128 -6.87 0.32 9.87
CA VAL A 128 -6.39 0.87 8.61
C VAL A 128 -7.02 2.23 8.35
N TYR A 129 -6.19 3.27 8.27
CA TYR A 129 -6.58 4.62 7.87
C TYR A 129 -6.25 4.81 6.40
N LEU A 130 -7.26 5.12 5.59
CA LEU A 130 -7.09 5.36 4.16
C LEU A 130 -7.19 6.85 3.85
N MET A 131 -6.26 7.36 3.06
CA MET A 131 -6.37 8.71 2.49
C MET A 131 -6.96 8.60 1.07
N GLU A 132 -7.97 9.40 0.79
CA GLU A 132 -8.54 9.48 -0.56
C GLU A 132 -7.51 10.00 -1.57
N ARG A 133 -6.72 10.96 -1.13
CA ARG A 133 -5.62 11.57 -1.89
C ARG A 133 -4.47 11.91 -0.96
N PHE A 134 -3.25 11.67 -1.43
CA PHE A 134 -2.07 12.04 -0.65
C PHE A 134 -1.94 13.56 -0.51
N ASP A 135 -1.86 14.00 0.74
CA ASP A 135 -1.47 15.33 1.16
C ASP A 135 -0.48 15.19 2.32
N GLU A 136 0.69 15.80 2.19
CA GLU A 136 1.79 15.67 3.13
C GLU A 136 1.46 16.23 4.52
N GLY A 137 0.75 17.36 4.56
CA GLY A 137 0.35 18.00 5.83
C GLY A 137 -0.70 17.17 6.56
N GLN A 138 -1.71 16.69 5.83
CA GLN A 138 -2.74 15.81 6.36
C GLN A 138 -2.16 14.48 6.84
N ALA A 139 -1.20 13.89 6.10
CA ALA A 139 -0.55 12.65 6.53
C ALA A 139 0.17 12.83 7.87
N LEU A 140 0.93 13.91 8.03
CA LEU A 140 1.61 14.24 9.29
C LEU A 140 0.62 14.48 10.45
N GLU A 141 -0.51 15.15 10.17
CA GLU A 141 -1.59 15.37 11.14
C GLU A 141 -2.23 14.05 11.57
N LEU A 142 -2.54 13.16 10.63
CA LEU A 142 -3.16 11.87 10.92
C LEU A 142 -2.23 10.99 11.77
N ILE A 143 -0.92 11.00 11.50
CA ILE A 143 0.06 10.26 12.31
C ILE A 143 -0.03 10.69 13.77
N GLU A 144 0.05 11.99 14.03
CA GLU A 144 -0.02 12.54 15.39
C GLU A 144 -1.38 12.27 16.04
N LYS A 145 -2.46 12.65 15.35
CA LYS A 145 -3.84 12.61 15.87
C LYS A 145 -4.31 11.20 16.23
N HIS A 146 -3.95 10.22 15.44
CA HIS A 146 -4.44 8.84 15.59
C HIS A 146 -3.39 7.89 16.17
N GLY A 147 -2.17 8.35 16.38
CA GLY A 147 -1.07 7.52 16.88
C GLY A 147 -0.75 6.40 15.88
N ILE A 148 -0.56 6.77 14.62
CA ILE A 148 -0.21 5.81 13.55
C ILE A 148 1.16 5.19 13.85
N GLN A 149 1.25 3.88 13.74
CA GLN A 149 2.44 3.10 14.04
C GLN A 149 3.18 2.62 12.78
N PHE A 150 2.44 2.37 11.70
CA PHE A 150 3.01 1.94 10.42
C PHE A 150 2.56 2.84 9.27
N ILE A 151 3.50 3.21 8.42
CA ILE A 151 3.20 3.93 7.17
C ILE A 151 4.07 3.40 6.03
N GLY A 152 3.42 3.07 4.89
CA GLY A 152 4.11 2.76 3.63
C GLY A 152 4.19 4.01 2.75
N LEU A 153 5.38 4.36 2.26
CA LEU A 153 5.63 5.57 1.48
C LEU A 153 6.42 5.29 0.20
N ALA A 154 6.09 5.98 -0.88
CA ALA A 154 7.02 6.13 -1.98
C ALA A 154 8.08 7.21 -1.62
N PRO A 155 9.32 7.12 -2.12
CA PRO A 155 10.37 8.12 -1.84
C PRO A 155 9.97 9.56 -2.16
N THR A 156 9.14 9.78 -3.18
CA THR A 156 8.59 11.09 -3.53
C THR A 156 7.64 11.64 -2.46
N MET A 157 6.87 10.78 -1.80
CA MET A 157 6.02 11.17 -0.67
C MET A 157 6.87 11.50 0.55
N MET A 158 7.91 10.72 0.82
CA MET A 158 8.88 11.01 1.89
C MET A 158 9.52 12.39 1.70
N ASP A 159 9.96 12.72 0.48
CA ASP A 159 10.55 14.04 0.16
C ASP A 159 9.54 15.18 0.36
N ARG A 160 8.30 15.00 -0.08
CA ARG A 160 7.24 16.00 0.13
C ARG A 160 6.93 16.22 1.61
N MET A 161 6.78 15.14 2.38
CA MET A 161 6.55 15.23 3.83
C MET A 161 7.75 15.90 4.54
N MET A 162 8.98 15.52 4.19
CA MET A 162 10.21 16.10 4.75
C MET A 162 10.28 17.63 4.52
N ARG A 163 9.83 18.11 3.37
CA ARG A 163 9.82 19.56 3.02
C ARG A 163 8.65 20.31 3.65
N HIS A 164 7.66 19.64 4.17
CA HIS A 164 6.50 20.29 4.77
C HIS A 164 6.89 20.90 6.14
N PRO A 165 6.50 22.16 6.44
CA PRO A 165 6.87 22.82 7.70
C PRO A 165 6.52 22.02 8.96
N SER A 166 5.43 21.27 8.92
CA SER A 166 4.97 20.44 10.04
C SER A 166 5.80 19.18 10.26
N PHE A 167 6.71 18.81 9.37
CA PHE A 167 7.53 17.60 9.53
C PHE A 167 8.41 17.65 10.80
N GLN A 168 8.90 18.84 11.15
CA GLN A 168 9.73 19.03 12.35
C GLN A 168 8.90 19.26 13.62
N THR A 169 7.67 19.72 13.49
CA THR A 169 6.87 20.17 14.64
C THR A 169 5.82 19.17 15.10
N ARG A 170 5.28 18.33 14.20
CA ARG A 170 4.30 17.29 14.56
C ARG A 170 4.95 16.16 15.34
N ASN A 171 4.22 15.58 16.28
CA ASN A 171 4.70 14.40 17.00
C ASN A 171 4.61 13.14 16.13
N LEU A 172 5.75 12.52 15.81
CA LEU A 172 5.88 11.28 15.04
C LEU A 172 6.37 10.10 15.89
N GLU A 173 6.39 10.23 17.22
CA GLU A 173 6.93 9.21 18.12
C GLU A 173 6.16 7.87 18.04
N SER A 174 4.86 7.95 17.72
CA SER A 174 4.02 6.76 17.55
C SER A 174 4.46 5.86 16.41
N LEU A 175 5.18 6.39 15.41
CA LEU A 175 5.68 5.57 14.31
C LEU A 175 6.67 4.52 14.82
N GLU A 176 6.39 3.28 14.54
CA GLU A 176 7.25 2.13 14.79
C GLU A 176 7.94 1.66 13.52
N ALA A 177 7.30 1.89 12.36
CA ALA A 177 7.88 1.60 11.06
C ALA A 177 7.46 2.61 9.99
N VAL A 178 8.47 3.12 9.28
CA VAL A 178 8.35 3.85 8.02
C VAL A 178 8.94 2.97 6.93
N PHE A 179 8.06 2.33 6.19
CA PHE A 179 8.42 1.42 5.11
C PHE A 179 8.37 2.14 3.77
N HIS A 180 9.44 2.07 2.98
CA HIS A 180 9.42 2.68 1.66
C HIS A 180 9.86 1.74 0.54
N SER A 181 9.26 1.96 -0.62
CA SER A 181 9.52 1.20 -1.85
C SER A 181 8.99 1.97 -3.07
N GLY A 182 9.19 1.40 -4.26
CA GLY A 182 8.61 1.91 -5.50
C GLY A 182 9.44 2.95 -6.23
N GLY A 183 10.69 3.18 -5.80
CA GLY A 183 11.64 4.04 -6.49
C GLY A 183 12.91 4.29 -5.67
N PRO A 184 13.96 4.85 -6.29
CA PRO A 184 15.18 5.19 -5.59
C PRO A 184 14.93 6.29 -4.55
N CYS A 185 15.36 6.07 -3.32
CA CYS A 185 15.28 7.06 -2.25
C CYS A 185 16.57 7.89 -2.20
N PRO A 186 16.53 9.21 -2.43
CA PRO A 186 17.72 10.05 -2.27
C PRO A 186 18.27 10.01 -0.83
N ASP A 187 19.58 9.93 -0.69
CA ASP A 187 20.25 9.86 0.62
C ASP A 187 19.78 10.92 1.60
N LYS A 188 19.64 12.17 1.14
CA LYS A 188 19.18 13.28 1.97
C LYS A 188 17.77 13.07 2.54
N VAL A 189 16.90 12.42 1.78
CA VAL A 189 15.52 12.14 2.21
C VAL A 189 15.54 11.03 3.26
N LYS A 190 16.26 9.94 2.98
CA LYS A 190 16.40 8.84 3.93
C LYS A 190 17.05 9.25 5.22
N LEU A 191 18.14 10.04 5.16
CA LEU A 191 18.82 10.57 6.35
C LEU A 191 17.89 11.44 7.19
N ALA A 192 17.12 12.35 6.58
CA ALA A 192 16.18 13.19 7.31
C ALA A 192 15.10 12.38 8.04
N TRP A 193 14.60 11.30 7.43
CA TRP A 193 13.67 10.39 8.09
C TRP A 193 14.32 9.59 9.20
N ILE A 194 15.56 9.09 8.99
CA ILE A 194 16.35 8.38 10.02
C ILE A 194 16.58 9.29 11.22
N GLU A 195 16.96 10.55 10.98
CA GLU A 195 17.15 11.54 12.05
C GLU A 195 15.85 11.83 12.81
N ARG A 196 14.72 11.88 12.08
CA ARG A 196 13.43 12.25 12.64
C ARG A 196 12.75 11.16 13.45
N VAL A 197 12.83 9.90 13.01
CA VAL A 197 12.12 8.77 13.64
C VAL A 197 13.04 7.70 14.24
N GLY A 198 14.32 7.72 13.90
CA GLY A 198 15.31 6.73 14.31
C GLY A 198 15.58 5.68 13.24
N ALA A 199 16.83 5.26 13.09
CA ALA A 199 17.27 4.33 12.04
C ALA A 199 16.57 2.98 12.10
N ARG A 200 16.28 2.46 13.29
CA ARG A 200 15.56 1.18 13.49
C ARG A 200 14.17 1.13 12.90
N LYS A 201 13.55 2.30 12.75
CA LYS A 201 12.16 2.43 12.29
C LYS A 201 12.04 2.65 10.77
N VAL A 202 13.16 2.80 10.06
CA VAL A 202 13.15 2.99 8.59
C VAL A 202 13.46 1.68 7.91
N TYR A 203 12.58 1.27 7.00
CA TYR A 203 12.66 0.03 6.23
C TYR A 203 12.56 0.34 4.74
N GLU A 204 13.39 -0.30 3.94
CA GLU A 204 13.36 -0.19 2.48
C GLU A 204 13.22 -1.56 1.85
N MET A 205 12.39 -1.62 0.82
CA MET A 205 12.32 -2.74 -0.09
C MET A 205 12.64 -2.27 -1.51
N TYR A 206 13.59 -2.93 -2.14
CA TYR A 206 13.79 -2.85 -3.58
C TYR A 206 13.15 -4.10 -4.22
N GLY A 207 12.33 -3.88 -5.23
CA GLY A 207 11.63 -4.95 -5.94
C GLY A 207 10.69 -4.37 -6.99
N GLU A 208 10.11 -5.24 -7.79
CA GLU A 208 9.14 -4.88 -8.82
C GLU A 208 7.79 -5.58 -8.57
N THR A 209 6.76 -5.11 -9.29
CA THR A 209 5.41 -5.66 -9.18
C THR A 209 5.34 -7.11 -9.63
N GLU A 210 6.21 -7.51 -10.54
CA GLU A 210 6.37 -8.87 -11.05
C GLU A 210 6.87 -9.86 -9.99
N MET A 211 7.45 -9.36 -8.90
CA MET A 211 7.98 -10.15 -7.77
C MET A 211 9.00 -11.22 -8.19
N ILE A 212 9.87 -10.89 -9.15
CA ILE A 212 10.94 -11.79 -9.59
C ILE A 212 12.02 -11.88 -8.49
N ALA A 213 12.35 -10.73 -7.89
CA ALA A 213 13.26 -10.63 -6.76
C ALA A 213 12.88 -9.45 -5.86
N SER A 214 13.18 -9.58 -4.58
CA SER A 214 13.06 -8.48 -3.62
C SER A 214 14.24 -8.49 -2.67
N THR A 215 14.73 -7.29 -2.33
CA THR A 215 15.74 -7.13 -1.29
C THR A 215 15.22 -6.17 -0.23
N PHE A 216 15.71 -6.32 0.99
CA PHE A 216 15.30 -5.54 2.14
C PHE A 216 16.51 -5.01 2.90
N ILE A 217 16.39 -3.78 3.40
CA ILE A 217 17.40 -3.17 4.25
C ILE A 217 16.73 -2.29 5.31
N ARG A 218 17.31 -2.30 6.51
CA ARG A 218 16.90 -1.39 7.59
C ARG A 218 17.79 -0.15 7.61
N GLY A 219 17.30 0.93 8.17
CA GLY A 219 18.03 2.18 8.23
C GLY A 219 19.37 2.08 8.96
N GLU A 220 19.50 1.24 9.99
CA GLU A 220 20.78 0.98 10.68
C GLU A 220 21.82 0.37 9.74
N GLU A 221 21.42 -0.70 9.04
CA GLU A 221 22.28 -1.39 8.08
C GLU A 221 22.61 -0.49 6.88
N TRP A 222 21.64 0.32 6.43
CA TRP A 222 21.86 1.28 5.36
C TRP A 222 22.89 2.36 5.72
N LEU A 223 22.92 2.81 6.99
CA LEU A 223 23.94 3.79 7.44
C LEU A 223 25.35 3.23 7.32
N GLU A 224 25.54 1.93 7.50
CA GLU A 224 26.83 1.24 7.35
C GLU A 224 27.14 0.93 5.88
N HIS A 225 26.10 0.72 5.04
CA HIS A 225 26.21 0.29 3.65
C HIS A 225 25.44 1.22 2.71
N ARG A 226 25.79 2.51 2.71
CA ARG A 226 25.11 3.51 1.88
C ARG A 226 25.12 3.16 0.40
N GLY A 227 23.96 3.35 -0.26
CA GLY A 227 23.77 2.96 -1.66
C GLY A 227 23.37 1.50 -1.85
N SER A 228 23.39 0.67 -0.81
CA SER A 228 22.84 -0.67 -0.85
C SER A 228 21.32 -0.64 -0.77
N VAL A 229 20.67 -1.60 -1.42
CA VAL A 229 19.23 -1.90 -1.32
C VAL A 229 18.98 -3.18 -0.50
N GLY A 230 19.99 -3.69 0.18
CA GLY A 230 19.92 -4.82 1.09
C GLY A 230 20.14 -6.18 0.43
N ARG A 231 19.57 -7.21 1.09
CA ARG A 231 19.72 -8.63 0.71
C ARG A 231 18.34 -9.24 0.41
N PRO A 232 18.32 -10.34 -0.40
CA PRO A 232 17.10 -11.14 -0.60
C PRO A 232 16.57 -11.75 0.69
#